data_beb27ef4b17dc345961e161399f1a7e7
#
_entry.id   beb27ef4b17dc345961e161399f1a7e7
#
_cell.length_a   1.000
_cell.length_b   1.000
_cell.length_c   1.000
_cell.angle_alpha   90.00
_cell.angle_beta   90.00
_cell.angle_gamma   90.00
#
_symmetry.space_group_name_H-M   'P 1'
#
loop_
_entity.id
_entity.type
_entity.pdbx_description
1 polymer ?
#
loop_
_entity_poly.entity_id
_entity_poly.type
_entity_poly.pdbx_seq_one_letter_code
_entity_poly.pdbx_strand_id
1 'polypeptide(L)'
;MESNHRLFAVVTGASSGIGYELARVFAKNGYDLLVTSGSPGADEAARDFGSLGTNVQSVQADLATHDGVEKLWQAIKATGRPIDAIAINAGVGVGGKFAETDLQKELNLIQLNVTSTVHLAKYVVREMLSRGSGRILFTSSIAGTMPTPLEAVYGASKAFVLSFSQSLHHELKDTGVTVTALQPGPTDTNFFHRAGMDDTKVGSEGKYTNDPAEVAQQGYDALMAGEDHVFASSMKTKVQGELGKFMPESVKAKMHEKQAEPKSKQG
;
A
#
# COMPACT_ATOMS: atom_id res chain seq x y z
N MET A 1 5.04 35.34 15.64
CA MET A 1 4.45 34.77 14.40
C MET A 1 4.62 33.27 14.49
N GLU A 2 3.58 32.55 14.87
CA GLU A 2 3.59 31.08 14.75
C GLU A 2 3.72 30.77 13.28
N SER A 3 4.86 30.18 12.88
CA SER A 3 4.98 29.63 11.55
C SER A 3 3.94 28.51 11.45
N ASN A 4 2.89 28.77 10.69
CA ASN A 4 1.86 27.78 10.37
C ASN A 4 2.50 26.72 9.47
N HIS A 5 3.40 25.89 10.08
CA HIS A 5 4.06 24.78 9.39
C HIS A 5 3.00 23.71 9.13
N ARG A 6 2.58 23.60 7.86
CA ARG A 6 1.75 22.47 7.43
C ARG A 6 2.45 21.16 7.78
N LEU A 7 1.69 20.15 8.13
CA LEU A 7 2.21 18.80 8.33
C LEU A 7 2.78 18.28 7.00
N PHE A 8 3.72 17.34 7.08
CA PHE A 8 4.40 16.78 5.92
C PHE A 8 4.16 15.27 5.82
N ALA A 9 3.68 14.83 4.66
CA ALA A 9 3.45 13.41 4.40
C ALA A 9 4.25 12.92 3.19
N VAL A 10 4.66 11.65 3.26
CA VAL A 10 5.34 10.94 2.17
C VAL A 10 4.42 9.82 1.68
N VAL A 11 4.23 9.69 0.36
CA VAL A 11 3.41 8.61 -0.21
C VAL A 11 4.15 7.91 -1.33
N THR A 12 4.34 6.59 -1.19
CA THR A 12 4.97 5.76 -2.22
C THR A 12 3.92 5.12 -3.13
N GLY A 13 4.23 5.01 -4.43
CA GLY A 13 3.30 4.47 -5.42
C GLY A 13 2.13 5.42 -5.72
N ALA A 14 2.35 6.73 -5.68
CA ALA A 14 1.32 7.77 -5.75
C ALA A 14 0.85 8.14 -7.16
N SER A 15 1.35 7.48 -8.21
CA SER A 15 0.96 7.82 -9.60
C SER A 15 -0.42 7.30 -10.00
N SER A 16 -1.01 6.36 -9.26
CA SER A 16 -2.32 5.78 -9.58
C SER A 16 -2.91 5.00 -8.40
N GLY A 17 -4.20 4.68 -8.50
CA GLY A 17 -4.91 3.79 -7.58
C GLY A 17 -4.90 4.25 -6.12
N ILE A 18 -4.76 3.31 -5.18
CA ILE A 18 -4.82 3.60 -3.74
C ILE A 18 -3.77 4.63 -3.31
N GLY A 19 -2.54 4.55 -3.84
CA GLY A 19 -1.47 5.50 -3.51
C GLY A 19 -1.78 6.93 -3.96
N TYR A 20 -2.37 7.09 -5.15
CA TYR A 20 -2.84 8.38 -5.64
C TYR A 20 -3.94 8.95 -4.72
N GLU A 21 -4.93 8.15 -4.36
CA GLU A 21 -6.02 8.60 -3.49
C GLU A 21 -5.55 8.86 -2.05
N LEU A 22 -4.60 8.09 -1.51
CA LEU A 22 -3.97 8.40 -0.22
C LEU A 22 -3.27 9.77 -0.24
N ALA A 23 -2.48 10.05 -1.28
CA ALA A 23 -1.84 11.36 -1.44
C ALA A 23 -2.87 12.48 -1.53
N ARG A 24 -3.96 12.26 -2.28
CA ARG A 24 -5.08 13.21 -2.40
C ARG A 24 -5.79 13.45 -1.07
N VAL A 25 -6.00 12.41 -0.26
CA VAL A 25 -6.59 12.55 1.08
C VAL A 25 -5.67 13.35 2.00
N PHE A 26 -4.36 13.07 2.02
CA PHE A 26 -3.40 13.86 2.77
C PHE A 26 -3.40 15.35 2.34
N ALA A 27 -3.39 15.62 1.02
CA ALA A 27 -3.45 16.98 0.49
C ALA A 27 -4.70 17.74 0.95
N LYS A 28 -5.88 17.10 0.85
CA LYS A 28 -7.15 17.67 1.31
C LYS A 28 -7.19 17.96 2.83
N ASN A 29 -6.41 17.21 3.61
CA ASN A 29 -6.26 17.41 5.04
C ASN A 29 -5.09 18.34 5.41
N GLY A 30 -4.60 19.12 4.46
CA GLY A 30 -3.64 20.21 4.70
C GLY A 30 -2.18 19.78 4.85
N TYR A 31 -1.83 18.55 4.43
CA TYR A 31 -0.42 18.12 4.38
C TYR A 31 0.26 18.64 3.11
N ASP A 32 1.50 19.09 3.26
CA ASP A 32 2.43 19.15 2.15
C ASP A 32 2.98 17.75 1.87
N LEU A 33 3.31 17.46 0.61
CA LEU A 33 3.60 16.09 0.17
C LEU A 33 4.98 15.95 -0.48
N LEU A 34 5.59 14.79 -0.25
CA LEU A 34 6.57 14.21 -1.15
C LEU A 34 5.99 12.89 -1.68
N VAL A 35 5.83 12.79 -3.00
CA VAL A 35 5.27 11.61 -3.65
C VAL A 35 6.30 10.92 -4.52
N THR A 36 6.25 9.59 -4.60
CA THR A 36 7.15 8.83 -5.47
C THR A 36 6.43 7.76 -6.26
N SER A 37 6.93 7.50 -7.45
CA SER A 37 6.54 6.38 -8.32
C SER A 37 7.74 5.90 -9.13
N GLY A 38 7.77 4.61 -9.45
CA GLY A 38 8.72 4.03 -10.40
C GLY A 38 8.36 4.33 -11.86
N SER A 39 7.09 4.62 -12.15
CA SER A 39 6.60 4.98 -13.49
C SER A 39 6.56 6.49 -13.72
N PRO A 40 6.58 6.94 -15.01
CA PRO A 40 6.26 8.31 -15.38
C PRO A 40 4.87 8.69 -14.89
N GLY A 41 4.51 9.67 -14.31
CA GLY A 41 3.15 10.03 -13.81
C GLY A 41 3.19 10.58 -12.40
N ALA A 42 4.32 10.47 -11.71
CA ALA A 42 4.51 11.10 -10.41
C ALA A 42 4.38 12.64 -10.51
N ASP A 43 4.92 13.23 -11.58
CA ASP A 43 4.87 14.69 -11.80
C ASP A 43 3.48 15.19 -12.17
N GLU A 44 2.69 14.40 -12.91
CA GLU A 44 1.29 14.71 -13.21
C GLU A 44 0.45 14.64 -11.95
N ALA A 45 0.55 13.56 -11.20
CA ALA A 45 -0.11 13.41 -9.92
C ALA A 45 0.27 14.54 -8.93
N ALA A 46 1.53 14.95 -8.90
CA ALA A 46 1.98 16.07 -8.06
C ALA A 46 1.31 17.40 -8.44
N ARG A 47 1.10 17.68 -9.75
CA ARG A 47 0.35 18.86 -10.18
C ARG A 47 -1.12 18.80 -9.74
N ASP A 48 -1.75 17.63 -9.85
CA ASP A 48 -3.13 17.44 -9.41
C ASP A 48 -3.28 17.72 -7.90
N PHE A 49 -2.37 17.17 -7.08
CA PHE A 49 -2.39 17.43 -5.65
C PHE A 49 -2.08 18.91 -5.32
N GLY A 50 -1.15 19.53 -6.06
CA GLY A 50 -0.83 20.95 -5.92
C GLY A 50 -2.05 21.86 -6.16
N SER A 51 -2.96 21.47 -7.07
CA SER A 51 -4.21 22.21 -7.32
C SER A 51 -5.14 22.27 -6.10
N LEU A 52 -4.94 21.40 -5.12
CA LEU A 52 -5.66 21.41 -3.82
C LEU A 52 -5.07 22.42 -2.82
N GLY A 53 -4.09 23.23 -3.25
CA GLY A 53 -3.50 24.28 -2.43
C GLY A 53 -2.42 23.80 -1.47
N THR A 54 -1.76 22.68 -1.75
CA THR A 54 -0.66 22.10 -0.96
C THR A 54 0.66 22.12 -1.76
N ASN A 55 1.80 22.16 -1.06
CA ASN A 55 3.10 22.04 -1.72
C ASN A 55 3.41 20.56 -1.96
N VAL A 56 3.76 20.22 -3.19
CA VAL A 56 4.04 18.84 -3.57
C VAL A 56 5.38 18.73 -4.28
N GLN A 57 6.22 17.83 -3.82
CA GLN A 57 7.43 17.39 -4.51
C GLN A 57 7.23 15.97 -5.05
N SER A 58 7.68 15.72 -6.26
CA SER A 58 7.69 14.39 -6.87
C SER A 58 9.11 13.88 -7.02
N VAL A 59 9.28 12.59 -6.80
CA VAL A 59 10.55 11.88 -6.99
C VAL A 59 10.28 10.61 -7.78
N GLN A 60 10.76 10.55 -9.02
CA GLN A 60 10.74 9.28 -9.75
C GLN A 60 11.86 8.38 -9.24
N ALA A 61 11.50 7.25 -8.62
CA ALA A 61 12.44 6.26 -8.11
C ALA A 61 11.86 4.84 -8.21
N ASP A 62 12.66 3.92 -8.73
CA ASP A 62 12.31 2.50 -8.72
C ASP A 62 12.65 1.88 -7.37
N LEU A 63 11.63 1.76 -6.52
CA LEU A 63 11.79 1.22 -5.17
C LEU A 63 12.07 -0.29 -5.13
N ALA A 64 11.98 -1.01 -6.26
CA ALA A 64 12.46 -2.39 -6.33
C ALA A 64 14.00 -2.49 -6.25
N THR A 65 14.70 -1.36 -6.32
CA THR A 65 16.17 -1.29 -6.21
C THR A 65 16.61 -0.62 -4.91
N HIS A 66 17.77 -1.02 -4.39
CA HIS A 66 18.40 -0.36 -3.25
C HIS A 66 18.58 1.14 -3.53
N ASP A 67 19.13 1.48 -4.69
CA ASP A 67 19.45 2.87 -5.07
C ASP A 67 18.19 3.73 -5.21
N GLY A 68 17.07 3.14 -5.64
CA GLY A 68 15.79 3.83 -5.70
C GLY A 68 15.26 4.20 -4.31
N VAL A 69 15.39 3.31 -3.33
CA VAL A 69 15.02 3.61 -1.92
C VAL A 69 15.94 4.68 -1.36
N GLU A 70 17.25 4.58 -1.59
CA GLU A 70 18.21 5.60 -1.16
C GLU A 70 17.93 6.96 -1.81
N LYS A 71 17.62 7.00 -3.10
CA LYS A 71 17.24 8.24 -3.80
C LYS A 71 16.03 8.90 -3.15
N LEU A 72 14.99 8.11 -2.84
CA LEU A 72 13.81 8.61 -2.15
C LEU A 72 14.18 9.14 -0.77
N TRP A 73 14.96 8.37 0.01
CA TRP A 73 15.36 8.79 1.36
C TRP A 73 16.20 10.08 1.35
N GLN A 74 17.12 10.24 0.40
CA GLN A 74 17.89 11.48 0.26
C GLN A 74 16.98 12.68 -0.11
N ALA A 75 15.99 12.47 -0.99
CA ALA A 75 15.03 13.51 -1.34
C ALA A 75 14.19 13.94 -0.11
N ILE A 76 13.74 12.99 0.71
CA ILE A 76 13.02 13.27 1.97
C ILE A 76 13.92 14.11 2.88
N LYS A 77 15.17 13.71 3.11
CA LYS A 77 16.11 14.46 3.95
C LYS A 77 16.40 15.87 3.43
N ALA A 78 16.48 16.01 2.12
CA ALA A 78 16.74 17.32 1.48
C ALA A 78 15.62 18.34 1.70
N THR A 79 14.39 17.89 2.07
CA THR A 79 13.32 18.82 2.46
C THR A 79 13.61 19.55 3.77
N GLY A 80 14.48 19.02 4.61
CA GLY A 80 14.73 19.52 5.96
C GLY A 80 13.53 19.43 6.90
N ARG A 81 12.48 18.71 6.50
CA ARG A 81 11.21 18.63 7.26
C ARG A 81 11.08 17.30 7.98
N PRO A 82 10.48 17.29 9.17
CA PRO A 82 10.09 16.05 9.85
C PRO A 82 8.97 15.35 9.06
N ILE A 83 8.98 14.02 9.05
CA ILE A 83 7.91 13.21 8.44
C ILE A 83 6.79 13.04 9.45
N ASP A 84 5.67 13.76 9.31
CA ASP A 84 4.52 13.62 10.21
C ASP A 84 3.73 12.34 9.91
N ALA A 85 3.63 11.97 8.61
CA ALA A 85 3.00 10.73 8.18
C ALA A 85 3.70 10.15 6.94
N ILE A 86 3.67 8.83 6.82
CA ILE A 86 4.11 8.14 5.59
C ILE A 86 3.15 7.02 5.23
N ALA A 87 2.81 6.92 3.94
CA ALA A 87 2.15 5.74 3.36
C ALA A 87 3.16 4.95 2.51
N ILE A 88 3.64 3.83 3.04
CA ILE A 88 4.46 2.85 2.33
C ILE A 88 3.49 1.94 1.58
N ASN A 89 3.09 2.39 0.38
CA ASN A 89 2.01 1.80 -0.39
C ASN A 89 2.47 1.13 -1.68
N ALA A 90 3.63 1.51 -2.25
CA ALA A 90 4.12 0.94 -3.50
C ALA A 90 4.14 -0.58 -3.48
N GLY A 91 3.60 -1.21 -4.51
CA GLY A 91 3.55 -2.66 -4.63
C GLY A 91 3.01 -3.12 -5.98
N VAL A 92 3.35 -4.36 -6.33
CA VAL A 92 2.90 -5.03 -7.56
C VAL A 92 2.40 -6.44 -7.25
N GLY A 93 1.66 -7.01 -8.17
CA GLY A 93 1.24 -8.41 -8.17
C GLY A 93 1.78 -9.16 -9.38
N VAL A 94 1.77 -10.49 -9.30
CA VAL A 94 2.00 -11.41 -10.40
C VAL A 94 0.94 -12.50 -10.32
N GLY A 95 0.11 -12.61 -11.35
CA GLY A 95 -0.93 -13.63 -11.44
C GLY A 95 -0.51 -14.80 -12.35
N GLY A 96 -0.96 -16.00 -12.00
CA GLY A 96 -0.72 -17.22 -12.76
C GLY A 96 -0.26 -18.39 -11.88
N LYS A 97 -0.19 -19.59 -12.45
CA LYS A 97 0.34 -20.74 -11.74
C LYS A 97 1.84 -20.53 -11.48
N PHE A 98 2.28 -20.73 -10.26
CA PHE A 98 3.66 -20.48 -9.84
C PHE A 98 4.71 -21.13 -10.75
N ALA A 99 4.46 -22.34 -11.25
CA ALA A 99 5.37 -23.03 -12.18
C ALA A 99 5.39 -22.40 -13.59
N GLU A 100 4.46 -21.52 -13.92
CA GLU A 100 4.29 -20.93 -15.26
C GLU A 100 4.63 -19.43 -15.27
N THR A 101 4.71 -18.77 -14.09
CA THR A 101 5.06 -17.36 -13.97
C THR A 101 6.54 -17.10 -14.20
N ASP A 102 6.88 -15.87 -14.58
CA ASP A 102 8.27 -15.45 -14.79
C ASP A 102 8.98 -15.20 -13.46
N LEU A 103 10.07 -15.89 -13.23
CA LEU A 103 10.86 -15.78 -11.98
C LEU A 103 11.35 -14.36 -11.73
N GLN A 104 11.73 -13.60 -12.76
CA GLN A 104 12.24 -12.23 -12.57
C GLN A 104 11.13 -11.28 -12.11
N LYS A 105 9.91 -11.49 -12.59
CA LYS A 105 8.73 -10.74 -12.10
C LYS A 105 8.43 -11.06 -10.64
N GLU A 106 8.52 -12.34 -10.24
CA GLU A 106 8.33 -12.76 -8.85
C GLU A 106 9.42 -12.19 -7.92
N LEU A 107 10.69 -12.23 -8.35
CA LEU A 107 11.78 -11.63 -7.58
C LEU A 107 11.65 -10.11 -7.48
N ASN A 108 11.27 -9.44 -8.55
CA ASN A 108 11.00 -7.99 -8.53
C ASN A 108 9.84 -7.63 -7.59
N LEU A 109 8.79 -8.46 -7.55
CA LEU A 109 7.70 -8.32 -6.59
C LEU A 109 8.21 -8.39 -5.15
N ILE A 110 9.06 -9.36 -4.82
CA ILE A 110 9.66 -9.48 -3.48
C ILE A 110 10.52 -8.24 -3.17
N GLN A 111 11.34 -7.79 -4.11
CA GLN A 111 12.16 -6.58 -3.93
C GLN A 111 11.30 -5.36 -3.63
N LEU A 112 10.22 -5.15 -4.40
CA LEU A 112 9.35 -3.99 -4.20
C LEU A 112 8.46 -4.13 -2.95
N ASN A 113 7.74 -5.26 -2.79
CA ASN A 113 6.73 -5.37 -1.74
C ASN A 113 7.35 -5.63 -0.35
N VAL A 114 8.50 -6.29 -0.27
CA VAL A 114 9.11 -6.74 0.99
C VAL A 114 10.40 -5.97 1.28
N THR A 115 11.41 -6.10 0.44
CA THR A 115 12.75 -5.54 0.72
C THR A 115 12.68 -4.01 0.83
N SER A 116 12.04 -3.33 -0.12
CA SER A 116 11.91 -1.87 -0.10
C SER A 116 11.11 -1.39 1.11
N THR A 117 10.06 -2.13 1.48
CA THR A 117 9.23 -1.81 2.65
C THR A 117 10.06 -1.83 3.93
N VAL A 118 10.84 -2.88 4.16
CA VAL A 118 11.74 -2.98 5.33
C VAL A 118 12.81 -1.89 5.30
N HIS A 119 13.42 -1.68 4.14
CA HIS A 119 14.50 -0.70 3.97
C HIS A 119 14.02 0.72 4.30
N LEU A 120 12.95 1.18 3.67
CA LEU A 120 12.40 2.51 3.92
C LEU A 120 11.85 2.64 5.34
N ALA A 121 11.12 1.64 5.83
CA ALA A 121 10.59 1.64 7.19
C ALA A 121 11.68 1.79 8.25
N LYS A 122 12.86 1.17 8.06
CA LYS A 122 13.98 1.28 9.00
C LYS A 122 14.45 2.72 9.16
N TYR A 123 14.54 3.48 8.10
CA TYR A 123 14.92 4.89 8.15
C TYR A 123 13.84 5.75 8.81
N VAL A 124 12.60 5.57 8.37
CA VAL A 124 11.45 6.34 8.87
C VAL A 124 11.22 6.12 10.36
N VAL A 125 11.22 4.85 10.81
CA VAL A 125 11.04 4.52 12.24
C VAL A 125 12.13 5.19 13.09
N ARG A 126 13.40 5.14 12.67
CA ARG A 126 14.50 5.79 13.39
C ARG A 126 14.33 7.30 13.47
N GLU A 127 13.91 7.93 12.38
CA GLU A 127 13.66 9.36 12.33
C GLU A 127 12.50 9.75 13.26
N MET A 128 11.36 9.05 13.17
CA MET A 128 10.19 9.32 13.99
C MET A 128 10.46 9.06 15.49
N LEU A 129 11.17 8.00 15.83
CA LEU A 129 11.58 7.71 17.21
C LEU A 129 12.47 8.79 17.80
N SER A 130 13.37 9.39 17.01
CA SER A 130 14.23 10.48 17.49
C SER A 130 13.45 11.73 17.89
N ARG A 131 12.22 11.90 17.39
CA ARG A 131 11.30 13.00 17.68
C ARG A 131 10.18 12.61 18.66
N GLY A 132 9.96 11.31 18.87
CA GLY A 132 8.84 10.81 19.66
C GLY A 132 7.47 11.03 19.02
N SER A 133 7.38 11.15 17.69
CA SER A 133 6.09 11.34 16.99
C SER A 133 6.17 10.93 15.53
N GLY A 134 5.06 10.40 15.00
CA GLY A 134 4.92 10.06 13.59
C GLY A 134 3.83 9.01 13.35
N ARG A 135 3.40 8.89 12.09
CA ARG A 135 2.37 7.92 11.67
C ARG A 135 2.82 7.17 10.43
N ILE A 136 2.76 5.84 10.48
CA ILE A 136 3.18 4.97 9.38
C ILE A 136 2.00 4.11 8.94
N LEU A 137 1.63 4.21 7.66
CA LEU A 137 0.67 3.33 7.01
C LEU A 137 1.41 2.35 6.11
N PHE A 138 1.18 1.06 6.29
CA PHE A 138 1.61 0.02 5.36
C PHE A 138 0.44 -0.51 4.56
N THR A 139 0.54 -0.55 3.24
CA THR A 139 -0.49 -1.16 2.40
C THR A 139 -0.21 -2.67 2.25
N SER A 140 -0.88 -3.46 3.08
CA SER A 140 -0.99 -4.91 2.94
C SER A 140 -2.12 -5.28 1.94
N SER A 141 -2.90 -6.28 2.22
CA SER A 141 -4.09 -6.72 1.47
C SER A 141 -4.85 -7.76 2.30
N ILE A 142 -6.13 -7.96 2.01
CA ILE A 142 -6.85 -9.14 2.51
C ILE A 142 -6.18 -10.45 2.02
N ALA A 143 -5.50 -10.44 0.87
CA ALA A 143 -4.70 -11.55 0.37
C ALA A 143 -3.59 -11.98 1.33
N GLY A 144 -3.14 -11.11 2.22
CA GLY A 144 -2.17 -11.44 3.28
C GLY A 144 -2.74 -12.24 4.44
N THR A 145 -4.04 -12.49 4.47
CA THR A 145 -4.71 -13.22 5.57
C THR A 145 -5.14 -14.64 5.19
N MET A 146 -4.83 -15.09 3.98
CA MET A 146 -5.24 -16.39 3.46
C MET A 146 -4.27 -16.93 2.41
N PRO A 147 -4.27 -18.23 2.12
CA PRO A 147 -3.59 -18.78 0.95
C PRO A 147 -4.17 -18.22 -0.35
N THR A 148 -3.29 -17.85 -1.28
CA THR A 148 -3.64 -17.21 -2.55
C THR A 148 -3.13 -18.02 -3.75
N PRO A 149 -3.75 -19.16 -4.09
CA PRO A 149 -3.45 -19.86 -5.33
C PRO A 149 -3.54 -18.92 -6.53
N LEU A 150 -2.64 -19.09 -7.50
CA LEU A 150 -2.46 -18.21 -8.67
C LEU A 150 -1.88 -16.81 -8.39
N GLU A 151 -1.61 -16.49 -7.11
CA GLU A 151 -0.94 -15.27 -6.66
C GLU A 151 -0.03 -15.57 -5.45
N ALA A 152 0.62 -16.74 -5.46
CA ALA A 152 1.30 -17.30 -4.28
C ALA A 152 2.34 -16.34 -3.66
N VAL A 153 3.21 -15.75 -4.47
CA VAL A 153 4.25 -14.82 -4.00
C VAL A 153 3.63 -13.49 -3.56
N TYR A 154 2.60 -13.01 -4.26
CA TYR A 154 1.91 -11.78 -3.88
C TYR A 154 1.26 -11.90 -2.50
N GLY A 155 0.44 -12.93 -2.28
CA GLY A 155 -0.21 -13.14 -0.97
C GLY A 155 0.80 -13.31 0.15
N ALA A 156 1.87 -14.08 -0.08
CA ALA A 156 2.96 -14.23 0.88
C ALA A 156 3.65 -12.89 1.19
N SER A 157 3.88 -12.03 0.18
CA SER A 157 4.45 -10.70 0.38
C SER A 157 3.53 -9.81 1.22
N LYS A 158 2.21 -9.89 1.02
CA LYS A 158 1.23 -9.11 1.78
C LYS A 158 1.02 -9.64 3.21
N ALA A 159 1.17 -10.95 3.42
CA ALA A 159 1.22 -11.57 4.75
C ALA A 159 2.46 -11.09 5.54
N PHE A 160 3.63 -11.00 4.86
CA PHE A 160 4.83 -10.41 5.45
C PHE A 160 4.58 -8.97 5.90
N VAL A 161 4.04 -8.11 5.04
CA VAL A 161 3.78 -6.70 5.35
C VAL A 161 2.80 -6.58 6.53
N LEU A 162 1.75 -7.40 6.58
CA LEU A 162 0.79 -7.41 7.67
C LEU A 162 1.47 -7.76 9.01
N SER A 163 2.18 -8.88 9.06
CA SER A 163 2.87 -9.34 10.27
C SER A 163 3.94 -8.34 10.72
N PHE A 164 4.69 -7.77 9.78
CA PHE A 164 5.70 -6.75 10.04
C PHE A 164 5.09 -5.47 10.62
N SER A 165 4.00 -4.98 10.03
CA SER A 165 3.27 -3.80 10.52
C SER A 165 2.74 -4.00 11.94
N GLN A 166 2.11 -5.15 12.23
CA GLN A 166 1.58 -5.47 13.56
C GLN A 166 2.69 -5.59 14.61
N SER A 167 3.83 -6.17 14.24
CA SER A 167 4.99 -6.24 15.11
C SER A 167 5.52 -4.84 15.46
N LEU A 168 5.69 -3.97 14.46
CA LEU A 168 6.11 -2.59 14.67
C LEU A 168 5.09 -1.80 15.49
N HIS A 169 3.79 -1.98 15.24
CA HIS A 169 2.74 -1.35 16.05
C HIS A 169 2.92 -1.67 17.54
N HIS A 170 3.19 -2.94 17.86
CA HIS A 170 3.42 -3.36 19.26
C HIS A 170 4.73 -2.83 19.83
N GLU A 171 5.83 -2.87 19.06
CA GLU A 171 7.15 -2.38 19.50
C GLU A 171 7.14 -0.86 19.78
N LEU A 172 6.32 -0.10 19.05
CA LEU A 172 6.31 1.36 19.08
C LEU A 172 5.19 1.97 19.94
N LYS A 173 4.34 1.17 20.58
CA LYS A 173 3.11 1.60 21.27
C LYS A 173 3.29 2.72 22.30
N ASP A 174 4.46 2.81 22.94
CA ASP A 174 4.72 3.78 24.02
C ASP A 174 5.67 4.91 23.57
N THR A 175 5.89 5.06 22.27
CA THR A 175 6.90 5.97 21.72
C THR A 175 6.35 7.25 21.07
N GLY A 176 5.03 7.38 20.97
CA GLY A 176 4.37 8.45 20.20
C GLY A 176 4.37 8.20 18.68
N VAL A 177 4.93 7.07 18.21
CA VAL A 177 4.86 6.65 16.80
C VAL A 177 3.78 5.59 16.63
N THR A 178 2.87 5.79 15.69
CA THR A 178 1.79 4.84 15.40
C THR A 178 2.01 4.13 14.07
N VAL A 179 1.58 2.88 13.99
CA VAL A 179 1.71 2.04 12.79
C VAL A 179 0.37 1.40 12.48
N THR A 180 -0.10 1.53 11.25
CA THR A 180 -1.39 1.00 10.78
C THR A 180 -1.20 0.15 9.53
N ALA A 181 -1.78 -1.05 9.49
CA ALA A 181 -1.86 -1.87 8.30
C ALA A 181 -3.18 -1.62 7.55
N LEU A 182 -3.11 -1.08 6.35
CA LEU A 182 -4.25 -1.00 5.44
C LEU A 182 -4.38 -2.34 4.70
N GLN A 183 -5.53 -2.97 4.79
CA GLN A 183 -5.83 -4.25 4.14
C GLN A 183 -6.96 -4.07 3.12
N PRO A 184 -6.68 -3.60 1.90
CA PRO A 184 -7.68 -3.49 0.85
C PRO A 184 -8.21 -4.85 0.43
N GLY A 185 -9.52 -4.91 0.13
CA GLY A 185 -10.07 -5.93 -0.75
C GLY A 185 -9.73 -5.64 -2.23
N PRO A 186 -10.26 -6.43 -3.18
CA PRO A 186 -10.13 -6.11 -4.59
C PRO A 186 -10.62 -4.69 -4.87
N THR A 187 -9.74 -3.85 -5.44
CA THR A 187 -9.96 -2.42 -5.63
C THR A 187 -9.81 -2.06 -7.10
N ASP A 188 -10.68 -1.19 -7.60
CA ASP A 188 -10.68 -0.75 -9.00
C ASP A 188 -9.47 0.13 -9.31
N THR A 189 -8.42 -0.50 -9.76
CA THR A 189 -7.13 0.12 -10.09
C THR A 189 -6.47 -0.63 -11.24
N ASN A 190 -5.45 -0.04 -11.85
CA ASN A 190 -4.61 -0.73 -12.85
C ASN A 190 -3.75 -1.88 -12.26
N PHE A 191 -3.97 -2.27 -11.01
CA PHE A 191 -3.20 -3.33 -10.36
C PHE A 191 -3.36 -4.68 -11.05
N PHE A 192 -4.60 -5.11 -11.30
CA PHE A 192 -4.89 -6.41 -11.92
C PHE A 192 -4.38 -6.48 -13.36
N HIS A 193 -4.49 -5.39 -14.13
CA HIS A 193 -3.91 -5.28 -15.46
C HIS A 193 -2.38 -5.49 -15.43
N ARG A 194 -1.69 -4.78 -14.55
CA ARG A 194 -0.22 -4.93 -14.37
C ARG A 194 0.19 -6.30 -13.86
N ALA A 195 -0.67 -6.97 -13.10
CA ALA A 195 -0.46 -8.33 -12.61
C ALA A 195 -0.73 -9.42 -13.68
N GLY A 196 -1.23 -9.04 -14.86
CA GLY A 196 -1.61 -9.99 -15.92
C GLY A 196 -2.90 -10.76 -15.61
N MET A 197 -3.83 -10.16 -14.87
CA MET A 197 -5.05 -10.79 -14.36
C MET A 197 -6.35 -10.25 -15.01
N ASP A 198 -6.28 -9.60 -16.15
CA ASP A 198 -7.44 -9.00 -16.83
C ASP A 198 -8.56 -10.00 -17.13
N ASP A 199 -8.21 -11.26 -17.46
CA ASP A 199 -9.15 -12.34 -17.77
C ASP A 199 -9.67 -13.08 -16.51
N THR A 200 -9.47 -12.54 -15.32
CA THR A 200 -9.96 -13.15 -14.07
C THR A 200 -11.23 -12.46 -13.57
N LYS A 201 -11.92 -13.07 -12.60
CA LYS A 201 -13.10 -12.44 -11.99
C LYS A 201 -12.74 -11.18 -11.23
N VAL A 202 -11.59 -11.16 -10.54
CA VAL A 202 -11.11 -9.99 -9.80
C VAL A 202 -10.56 -8.90 -10.71
N GLY A 203 -9.99 -9.25 -11.87
CA GLY A 203 -9.42 -8.31 -12.83
C GLY A 203 -10.45 -7.74 -13.82
N SER A 204 -11.58 -8.41 -13.99
CA SER A 204 -12.62 -7.97 -14.92
C SER A 204 -13.67 -7.11 -14.21
N GLU A 205 -13.66 -5.87 -14.55
CA GLU A 205 -14.60 -4.76 -14.28
C GLU A 205 -15.65 -4.86 -13.15
N GLY A 206 -15.57 -3.92 -12.23
CA GLY A 206 -16.67 -3.17 -11.59
C GLY A 206 -17.56 -3.87 -10.56
N LYS A 207 -17.86 -5.15 -10.66
CA LYS A 207 -18.82 -5.80 -9.74
C LYS A 207 -18.24 -6.28 -8.40
N TYR A 208 -16.93 -6.42 -8.31
CA TYR A 208 -16.25 -7.01 -7.15
C TYR A 208 -15.15 -6.13 -6.57
N THR A 209 -14.95 -4.95 -7.12
CA THR A 209 -13.86 -4.04 -6.74
C THR A 209 -14.38 -2.88 -5.90
N ASN A 210 -13.58 -2.46 -4.93
CA ASN A 210 -13.86 -1.30 -4.11
C ASN A 210 -13.36 -0.02 -4.82
N ASP A 211 -13.99 1.12 -4.51
CA ASP A 211 -13.50 2.43 -4.95
C ASP A 211 -12.18 2.75 -4.23
N PRO A 212 -11.08 3.04 -4.97
CA PRO A 212 -9.80 3.40 -4.36
C PRO A 212 -9.87 4.65 -3.48
N ALA A 213 -10.78 5.59 -3.74
CA ALA A 213 -10.97 6.77 -2.91
C ALA A 213 -11.57 6.41 -1.54
N GLU A 214 -12.55 5.50 -1.51
CA GLU A 214 -13.11 5.00 -0.25
C GLU A 214 -12.09 4.20 0.55
N VAL A 215 -11.28 3.36 -0.12
CA VAL A 215 -10.21 2.58 0.50
C VAL A 215 -9.16 3.50 1.11
N ALA A 216 -8.75 4.54 0.39
CA ALA A 216 -7.77 5.53 0.87
C ALA A 216 -8.31 6.32 2.06
N GLN A 217 -9.57 6.74 2.02
CA GLN A 217 -10.19 7.46 3.14
C GLN A 217 -10.24 6.58 4.39
N GLN A 218 -10.68 5.32 4.29
CA GLN A 218 -10.71 4.40 5.42
C GLN A 218 -9.30 4.16 5.99
N GLY A 219 -8.29 4.05 5.11
CA GLY A 219 -6.89 3.92 5.52
C GLY A 219 -6.37 5.16 6.28
N TYR A 220 -6.70 6.34 5.78
CA TYR A 220 -6.34 7.61 6.42
C TYR A 220 -7.01 7.75 7.80
N ASP A 221 -8.31 7.46 7.90
CA ASP A 221 -9.06 7.58 9.15
C ASP A 221 -8.49 6.64 10.23
N ALA A 222 -8.20 5.38 9.87
CA ALA A 222 -7.57 4.42 10.76
C ALA A 222 -6.15 4.86 11.19
N LEU A 223 -5.35 5.41 10.26
CA LEU A 223 -4.03 5.96 10.55
C LEU A 223 -4.12 7.12 11.54
N MET A 224 -5.08 8.03 11.37
CA MET A 224 -5.27 9.16 12.29
C MET A 224 -5.77 8.71 13.66
N ALA A 225 -6.61 7.66 13.70
CA ALA A 225 -7.07 7.04 14.95
C ALA A 225 -6.00 6.20 15.66
N GLY A 226 -4.87 5.88 15.00
CA GLY A 226 -3.82 5.04 15.55
C GLY A 226 -4.20 3.56 15.65
N GLU A 227 -5.13 3.10 14.80
CA GLU A 227 -5.53 1.70 14.74
C GLU A 227 -4.40 0.81 14.22
N ASP A 228 -4.27 -0.42 14.73
CA ASP A 228 -3.25 -1.37 14.31
C ASP A 228 -3.46 -1.85 12.86
N HIS A 229 -4.73 -2.00 12.45
CA HIS A 229 -5.10 -2.35 11.08
C HIS A 229 -6.52 -1.95 10.71
N VAL A 230 -6.80 -1.89 9.41
CA VAL A 230 -8.13 -1.67 8.86
C VAL A 230 -8.38 -2.54 7.64
N PHE A 231 -9.50 -3.25 7.63
CA PHE A 231 -10.04 -3.87 6.42
C PHE A 231 -10.78 -2.82 5.61
N ALA A 232 -10.12 -2.28 4.58
CA ALA A 232 -10.70 -1.26 3.73
C ALA A 232 -11.45 -1.90 2.56
N SER A 233 -12.77 -1.89 2.67
CA SER A 233 -13.67 -2.49 1.70
C SER A 233 -15.11 -2.10 1.97
N SER A 234 -16.02 -2.47 1.07
CA SER A 234 -17.46 -2.33 1.31
C SER A 234 -17.88 -3.11 2.57
N MET A 235 -18.97 -2.68 3.22
CA MET A 235 -19.53 -3.36 4.40
C MET A 235 -19.71 -4.87 4.19
N LYS A 236 -20.09 -5.29 2.98
CA LYS A 236 -20.27 -6.70 2.63
C LYS A 236 -18.95 -7.47 2.70
N THR A 237 -17.86 -6.89 2.25
CA THR A 237 -16.52 -7.52 2.25
C THR A 237 -15.93 -7.54 3.67
N LYS A 238 -16.22 -6.52 4.51
CA LYS A 238 -15.82 -6.51 5.94
C LYS A 238 -16.41 -7.70 6.69
N VAL A 239 -17.71 -7.94 6.52
CA VAL A 239 -18.39 -9.08 7.16
C VAL A 239 -17.83 -10.41 6.67
N GLN A 240 -17.53 -10.54 5.36
CA GLN A 240 -16.91 -11.74 4.81
C GLN A 240 -15.48 -11.97 5.33
N GLY A 241 -14.70 -10.91 5.50
CA GLY A 241 -13.34 -10.96 6.06
C GLY A 241 -13.33 -11.42 7.51
N GLU A 242 -14.22 -10.90 8.34
CA GLU A 242 -14.35 -11.30 9.75
C GLU A 242 -14.81 -12.75 9.89
N LEU A 243 -15.83 -13.17 9.14
CA LEU A 243 -16.27 -14.57 9.11
C LEU A 243 -15.20 -15.51 8.55
N GLY A 244 -14.41 -15.03 7.60
CA GLY A 244 -13.30 -15.78 7.01
C GLY A 244 -12.22 -16.20 8.02
N LYS A 245 -12.04 -15.49 9.13
CA LYS A 245 -11.05 -15.84 10.17
C LYS A 245 -11.28 -17.25 10.74
N PHE A 246 -12.51 -17.74 10.74
CA PHE A 246 -12.89 -19.06 11.28
C PHE A 246 -12.97 -20.16 10.21
N MET A 247 -12.73 -19.82 8.93
CA MET A 247 -12.81 -20.82 7.85
C MET A 247 -11.50 -21.58 7.72
N PRO A 248 -11.54 -22.90 7.41
CA PRO A 248 -10.35 -23.69 7.12
C PRO A 248 -9.56 -23.09 5.94
N GLU A 249 -8.22 -23.13 6.01
CA GLU A 249 -7.34 -22.58 4.99
C GLU A 249 -7.61 -23.17 3.59
N SER A 250 -7.94 -24.45 3.51
CA SER A 250 -8.29 -25.11 2.25
C SER A 250 -9.57 -24.55 1.60
N VAL A 251 -10.52 -24.08 2.40
CA VAL A 251 -11.75 -23.42 1.89
C VAL A 251 -11.43 -22.03 1.38
N LYS A 252 -10.64 -21.26 2.13
CA LYS A 252 -10.15 -19.93 1.72
C LYS A 252 -9.37 -20.02 0.41
N ALA A 253 -8.44 -21.00 0.29
CA ALA A 253 -7.66 -21.24 -0.92
C ALA A 253 -8.55 -21.49 -2.14
N LYS A 254 -9.56 -22.38 -2.03
CA LYS A 254 -10.52 -22.64 -3.13
C LYS A 254 -11.35 -21.41 -3.51
N MET A 255 -11.73 -20.60 -2.53
CA MET A 255 -12.48 -19.37 -2.80
C MET A 255 -11.61 -18.36 -3.56
N HIS A 256 -10.35 -18.20 -3.17
CA HIS A 256 -9.41 -17.32 -3.85
C HIS A 256 -9.11 -17.82 -5.28
N GLU A 257 -8.77 -19.11 -5.44
CA GLU A 257 -8.52 -19.72 -6.74
C GLU A 257 -9.65 -19.44 -7.74
N LYS A 258 -10.90 -19.65 -7.31
CA LYS A 258 -12.09 -19.36 -8.15
C LYS A 258 -12.22 -17.89 -8.56
N GLN A 259 -11.65 -16.97 -7.80
CA GLN A 259 -11.63 -15.53 -8.14
C GLN A 259 -10.47 -15.18 -9.08
N ALA A 260 -9.31 -15.80 -8.88
CA ALA A 260 -8.08 -15.55 -9.62
C ALA A 260 -7.93 -16.41 -10.88
N GLU A 261 -8.80 -17.42 -11.07
CA GLU A 261 -8.78 -18.31 -12.24
C GLU A 261 -9.25 -17.57 -13.50
N PRO A 262 -8.54 -17.70 -14.64
CA PRO A 262 -8.95 -17.12 -15.91
C PRO A 262 -10.34 -17.62 -16.35
N LYS A 263 -11.19 -16.73 -16.84
CA LYS A 263 -12.54 -17.04 -17.31
C LYS A 263 -12.53 -18.02 -18.49
N SER A 264 -11.52 -17.94 -19.34
CA SER A 264 -11.30 -18.84 -20.48
C SER A 264 -11.14 -20.32 -20.09
N LYS A 265 -10.87 -20.63 -18.83
CA LYS A 265 -10.73 -22.00 -18.31
C LYS A 265 -11.94 -22.50 -17.50
N GLN A 266 -13.02 -21.71 -17.42
CA GLN A 266 -14.24 -22.05 -16.69
C GLN A 266 -15.35 -22.63 -17.58
N GLY A 267 -15.05 -22.98 -18.86
CA GLY A 267 -15.96 -23.61 -19.83
C GLY A 267 -15.93 -25.14 -19.79
#